data_08b4eaad9e199ea0dfa86441013725b7
#
_entry.id   08b4eaad9e199ea0dfa86441013725b7
#
_cell.length_a   1.000
_cell.length_b   1.000
_cell.length_c   1.000
_cell.angle_alpha   90.00
_cell.angle_beta   90.00
_cell.angle_gamma   90.00
#
_symmetry.space_group_name_H-M   'P 1'
#
loop_
_entity.id
_entity.type
_entity.pdbx_description
1 polymer ?
#
loop_
_entity_poly.entity_id
_entity_poly.type
_entity_poly.pdbx_seq_one_letter_code
_entity_poly.pdbx_strand_id
1 'polypeptide(L)'
;NEFTLNKEQKAAFLIIASHLDGDSRCRTGDNNGQLIMCVPGCGGTGKSQLIRALTKYFLVTKRMQMMRKLAPTGIAAAEIDGMTIHSFLGEQRNSRKPRTIKPGDFKLENEWRSVEYLLIDEMSMVGLTLLGKLNRIICSAKHVDPQVPFGGVNVIFFGDYLQYRPVYDSPLHTDFSLPSKKKQGKIPSEKEIQQGVSRSLILQMNCVVKLTQQMRTEDLRYLQLLDRLRHGQCNYDDYELLQTRVVGQPSIESIHDSPWNKAPILVFRNEIRTQINNKAAIHNATQMGHTPMVCVAQDTCKGKAIEDPILLKKLLELSDSKTEHLPGLLPFVPGMPVILTQNIATELGLINGINGIFRQLVYHEDSVSTGNLSEMFPNNTQYVRRPIYALIDIVKSKIECKLQDLQPKLIPIPLIEQTFQVDVGDLIPKDKKPKSNQKTVLSIKRSALPLVPAYCITTHKSQGQTLSKVVIDLKLPSETDDIAAVYVPLSRVKHLVDLAILRPFDYKVLLMKPSKSQVTEMERLDQLFLKTRSRFSEWFQ
;
A
#
# COMPACT_ATOMS: atom_id res chain seq x y z
N ASN A 1 0.95 -32.15 -1.06
CA ASN A 1 1.91 -32.21 0.06
C ASN A 1 3.04 -31.16 0.00
N GLU A 2 2.93 -30.18 -0.88
CA GLU A 2 3.94 -29.10 -1.06
C GLU A 2 3.74 -27.94 -0.07
N PHE A 3 2.51 -27.78 0.47
CA PHE A 3 2.16 -26.74 1.43
C PHE A 3 1.67 -27.37 2.75
N THR A 4 2.30 -26.96 3.85
CA THR A 4 1.79 -27.27 5.19
C THR A 4 0.75 -26.21 5.55
N LEU A 5 -0.52 -26.55 5.48
CA LEU A 5 -1.63 -25.69 5.88
C LEU A 5 -2.09 -26.06 7.29
N ASN A 6 -2.32 -25.05 8.13
CA ASN A 6 -2.98 -25.28 9.42
C ASN A 6 -4.47 -25.61 9.22
N LYS A 7 -5.14 -25.96 10.31
CA LYS A 7 -6.54 -26.40 10.30
C LYS A 7 -7.49 -25.42 9.60
N GLU A 8 -7.39 -24.13 9.92
CA GLU A 8 -8.24 -23.09 9.35
C GLU A 8 -7.94 -22.83 7.86
N GLN A 9 -6.65 -22.76 7.53
CA GLN A 9 -6.20 -22.63 6.13
C GLN A 9 -6.66 -23.84 5.30
N LYS A 10 -6.55 -25.05 5.85
CA LYS A 10 -7.00 -26.28 5.20
C LYS A 10 -8.50 -26.27 4.97
N ALA A 11 -9.30 -25.85 5.95
CA ALA A 11 -10.75 -25.70 5.80
C ALA A 11 -11.11 -24.71 4.70
N ALA A 12 -10.49 -23.52 4.68
CA ALA A 12 -10.69 -22.52 3.63
C ALA A 12 -10.31 -23.06 2.25
N PHE A 13 -9.17 -23.74 2.15
CA PHE A 13 -8.71 -24.38 0.92
C PHE A 13 -9.73 -25.42 0.42
N LEU A 14 -10.21 -26.31 1.29
CA LEU A 14 -11.16 -27.36 0.93
C LEU A 14 -12.50 -26.78 0.48
N ILE A 15 -13.00 -25.72 1.12
CA ILE A 15 -14.24 -25.06 0.70
C ILE A 15 -14.12 -24.56 -0.74
N ILE A 16 -13.04 -23.85 -1.06
CA ILE A 16 -12.83 -23.26 -2.38
C ILE A 16 -12.56 -24.35 -3.43
N ALA A 17 -11.72 -25.34 -3.11
CA ALA A 17 -11.39 -26.43 -4.02
C ALA A 17 -12.64 -27.30 -4.32
N SER A 18 -13.40 -27.67 -3.30
CA SER A 18 -14.64 -28.45 -3.47
C SER A 18 -15.70 -27.68 -4.22
N HIS A 19 -15.83 -26.37 -3.99
CA HIS A 19 -16.70 -25.51 -4.78
C HIS A 19 -16.29 -25.50 -6.27
N LEU A 20 -15.00 -25.39 -6.57
CA LEU A 20 -14.45 -25.46 -7.92
C LEU A 20 -14.71 -26.83 -8.57
N ASP A 21 -14.65 -27.91 -7.80
CA ASP A 21 -14.89 -29.28 -8.26
C ASP A 21 -16.38 -29.64 -8.38
N GLY A 22 -17.28 -28.71 -8.04
CA GLY A 22 -18.73 -28.87 -8.24
C GLY A 22 -19.46 -29.52 -7.09
N ASP A 23 -18.85 -29.60 -5.89
CA ASP A 23 -19.54 -30.15 -4.71
C ASP A 23 -20.81 -29.34 -4.37
N SER A 24 -21.96 -29.99 -4.40
CA SER A 24 -23.27 -29.38 -4.14
C SER A 24 -23.35 -28.75 -2.74
N ARG A 25 -22.61 -29.29 -1.75
CA ARG A 25 -22.56 -28.74 -0.39
C ARG A 25 -22.00 -27.33 -0.34
N CYS A 26 -21.10 -27.00 -1.28
CA CYS A 26 -20.47 -25.69 -1.39
C CYS A 26 -21.31 -24.71 -2.21
N ARG A 27 -22.27 -25.18 -2.99
CA ARG A 27 -23.08 -24.41 -3.94
C ARG A 27 -24.50 -24.10 -3.45
N THR A 28 -24.79 -24.30 -2.18
CA THR A 28 -26.11 -24.01 -1.59
C THR A 28 -26.19 -22.55 -1.14
N GLY A 29 -27.25 -21.83 -1.51
CA GLY A 29 -27.56 -20.48 -1.06
C GLY A 29 -28.35 -19.68 -2.08
N ASP A 30 -28.81 -18.50 -1.68
CA ASP A 30 -29.71 -17.63 -2.45
C ASP A 30 -29.09 -17.05 -3.75
N ASN A 31 -27.80 -17.17 -3.94
CA ASN A 31 -27.05 -16.60 -5.09
C ASN A 31 -26.72 -17.65 -6.17
N ASN A 32 -27.62 -18.56 -6.50
CA ASN A 32 -27.38 -19.59 -7.53
C ASN A 32 -26.07 -20.37 -7.36
N GLY A 33 -25.64 -20.60 -6.13
CA GLY A 33 -24.39 -21.30 -5.82
C GLY A 33 -23.12 -20.46 -5.93
N GLN A 34 -23.21 -19.16 -6.12
CA GLN A 34 -22.06 -18.26 -6.11
C GLN A 34 -21.41 -18.22 -4.72
N LEU A 35 -20.07 -18.30 -4.68
CA LEU A 35 -19.29 -18.16 -3.48
C LEU A 35 -18.78 -16.70 -3.33
N ILE A 36 -19.26 -16.00 -2.31
CA ILE A 36 -18.71 -14.71 -1.89
C ILE A 36 -18.13 -14.90 -0.49
N MET A 37 -16.83 -15.12 -0.44
CA MET A 37 -16.13 -15.59 0.76
C MET A 37 -15.20 -14.51 1.33
N CYS A 38 -15.06 -14.49 2.64
CA CYS A 38 -14.03 -13.72 3.32
C CYS A 38 -13.12 -14.63 4.15
N VAL A 39 -11.82 -14.41 4.02
CA VAL A 39 -10.78 -15.07 4.83
C VAL A 39 -10.04 -14.00 5.64
N PRO A 40 -10.68 -13.49 6.71
CA PRO A 40 -10.06 -12.49 7.56
C PRO A 40 -8.97 -13.13 8.43
N GLY A 41 -7.89 -12.37 8.66
CA GLY A 41 -6.82 -12.78 9.54
C GLY A 41 -5.78 -11.68 9.70
N CYS A 42 -5.22 -11.55 10.89
CA CYS A 42 -4.18 -10.58 11.17
C CYS A 42 -2.90 -10.84 10.34
N GLY A 43 -1.97 -9.90 10.35
CA GLY A 43 -0.67 -10.08 9.69
C GLY A 43 0.05 -11.30 10.27
N GLY A 44 0.50 -12.21 9.42
CA GLY A 44 1.23 -13.42 9.84
C GLY A 44 0.38 -14.67 10.06
N THR A 45 -0.91 -14.66 9.75
CA THR A 45 -1.77 -15.86 9.82
C THR A 45 -1.72 -16.74 8.56
N GLY A 46 -0.84 -16.41 7.60
CA GLY A 46 -0.59 -17.24 6.43
C GLY A 46 -1.61 -17.09 5.30
N LYS A 47 -2.27 -15.93 5.15
CA LYS A 47 -3.17 -15.65 4.02
C LYS A 47 -2.49 -15.85 2.67
N SER A 48 -1.29 -15.30 2.48
CA SER A 48 -0.52 -15.46 1.23
C SER A 48 -0.14 -16.91 0.95
N GLN A 49 0.12 -17.72 1.99
CA GLN A 49 0.36 -19.15 1.85
C GLN A 49 -0.86 -19.89 1.31
N LEU A 50 -2.05 -19.56 1.83
CA LEU A 50 -3.31 -20.11 1.33
C LEU A 50 -3.55 -19.72 -0.13
N ILE A 51 -3.30 -18.45 -0.51
CA ILE A 51 -3.42 -17.99 -1.90
C ILE A 51 -2.46 -18.76 -2.82
N ARG A 52 -1.21 -19.00 -2.40
CA ARG A 52 -0.24 -19.80 -3.16
C ARG A 52 -0.69 -21.26 -3.30
N ALA A 53 -1.23 -21.86 -2.25
CA ALA A 53 -1.76 -23.23 -2.29
C ALA A 53 -2.96 -23.34 -3.26
N LEU A 54 -3.88 -22.38 -3.23
CA LEU A 54 -4.99 -22.27 -4.19
C LEU A 54 -4.47 -22.10 -5.61
N THR A 55 -3.50 -21.20 -5.83
CA THR A 55 -2.87 -20.99 -7.14
C THR A 55 -2.29 -22.28 -7.70
N LYS A 56 -1.57 -23.04 -6.86
CA LYS A 56 -1.00 -24.33 -7.25
C LYS A 56 -2.10 -25.35 -7.59
N TYR A 57 -3.19 -25.36 -6.84
CA TYR A 57 -4.33 -26.25 -7.12
C TYR A 57 -4.98 -25.97 -8.48
N PHE A 58 -5.25 -24.69 -8.78
CA PHE A 58 -5.76 -24.28 -10.09
C PHE A 58 -4.79 -24.64 -11.22
N LEU A 59 -3.48 -24.51 -10.98
CA LEU A 59 -2.44 -24.87 -11.96
C LEU A 59 -2.43 -26.37 -12.24
N VAL A 60 -2.37 -27.20 -11.21
CA VAL A 60 -2.29 -28.67 -11.32
C VAL A 60 -3.56 -29.23 -11.97
N THR A 61 -4.71 -28.63 -11.67
CA THR A 61 -6.01 -29.02 -12.27
C THR A 61 -6.23 -28.41 -13.65
N LYS A 62 -5.24 -27.67 -14.20
CA LYS A 62 -5.32 -27.00 -15.52
C LYS A 62 -6.46 -25.97 -15.64
N ARG A 63 -6.77 -25.29 -14.53
CA ARG A 63 -7.87 -24.30 -14.41
C ARG A 63 -7.38 -22.87 -14.12
N MET A 64 -6.08 -22.56 -14.35
CA MET A 64 -5.51 -21.23 -14.07
C MET A 64 -6.23 -20.09 -14.79
N GLN A 65 -6.77 -20.33 -15.99
CA GLN A 65 -7.55 -19.34 -16.75
C GLN A 65 -8.84 -18.91 -16.02
N MET A 66 -9.36 -19.75 -15.11
CA MET A 66 -10.57 -19.47 -14.34
C MET A 66 -10.33 -18.53 -13.17
N MET A 67 -9.07 -18.25 -12.80
CA MET A 67 -8.73 -17.45 -11.64
C MET A 67 -8.03 -16.14 -12.02
N ARG A 68 -8.39 -15.06 -11.29
CA ARG A 68 -7.65 -13.80 -11.26
C ARG A 68 -7.33 -13.41 -9.82
N LYS A 69 -6.15 -12.80 -9.64
CA LYS A 69 -5.68 -12.32 -8.33
C LYS A 69 -5.45 -10.82 -8.40
N LEU A 70 -6.09 -10.07 -7.52
CA LEU A 70 -6.05 -8.62 -7.46
C LEU A 70 -5.67 -8.14 -6.06
N ALA A 71 -5.00 -7.00 -5.99
CA ALA A 71 -4.72 -6.31 -4.73
C ALA A 71 -4.76 -4.79 -4.92
N PRO A 72 -4.96 -3.99 -3.86
CA PRO A 72 -5.02 -2.53 -3.96
C PRO A 72 -3.66 -1.87 -4.23
N THR A 73 -2.56 -2.53 -3.88
CA THR A 73 -1.20 -1.99 -4.01
C THR A 73 -0.29 -2.89 -4.83
N GLY A 74 0.77 -2.31 -5.44
CA GLY A 74 1.74 -3.08 -6.21
C GLY A 74 2.47 -4.14 -5.38
N ILE A 75 2.85 -3.81 -4.14
CA ILE A 75 3.53 -4.75 -3.23
C ILE A 75 2.63 -5.95 -2.95
N ALA A 76 1.38 -5.71 -2.55
CA ALA A 76 0.43 -6.79 -2.27
C ALA A 76 0.14 -7.64 -3.52
N ALA A 77 -0.01 -7.00 -4.68
CA ALA A 77 -0.20 -7.69 -5.96
C ALA A 77 0.98 -8.60 -6.32
N ALA A 78 2.22 -8.11 -6.12
CA ALA A 78 3.43 -8.91 -6.36
C ALA A 78 3.56 -10.09 -5.39
N GLU A 79 3.18 -9.92 -4.13
CA GLU A 79 3.24 -10.96 -3.10
C GLU A 79 2.38 -12.19 -3.45
N ILE A 80 1.25 -11.96 -4.12
CA ILE A 80 0.33 -13.02 -4.56
C ILE A 80 0.50 -13.38 -6.05
N ASP A 81 1.49 -12.82 -6.74
CA ASP A 81 1.68 -12.96 -8.19
C ASP A 81 0.40 -12.60 -8.97
N GLY A 82 -0.17 -11.48 -8.63
CA GLY A 82 -1.39 -10.89 -9.20
C GLY A 82 -1.13 -9.51 -9.81
N MET A 83 -2.20 -8.73 -10.00
CA MET A 83 -2.12 -7.35 -10.48
C MET A 83 -2.87 -6.39 -9.55
N THR A 84 -2.58 -5.09 -9.68
CA THR A 84 -3.35 -4.10 -8.91
C THR A 84 -4.73 -3.92 -9.52
N ILE A 85 -5.72 -3.63 -8.66
CA ILE A 85 -7.09 -3.35 -9.11
C ILE A 85 -7.10 -2.19 -10.11
N HIS A 86 -6.32 -1.14 -9.87
CA HIS A 86 -6.23 0.02 -10.78
C HIS A 86 -5.64 -0.36 -12.16
N SER A 87 -4.57 -1.17 -12.18
CA SER A 87 -4.01 -1.67 -13.45
C SER A 87 -5.02 -2.51 -14.21
N PHE A 88 -5.74 -3.37 -13.49
CA PHE A 88 -6.80 -4.19 -14.05
C PHE A 88 -7.92 -3.34 -14.67
N LEU A 89 -8.37 -2.29 -13.95
CA LEU A 89 -9.38 -1.36 -14.47
C LEU A 89 -8.86 -0.49 -15.63
N GLY A 90 -7.56 -0.56 -15.97
CA GLY A 90 -6.94 0.30 -16.97
C GLY A 90 -6.94 1.78 -16.59
N GLU A 91 -7.11 2.08 -15.31
CA GLU A 91 -7.01 3.44 -14.78
C GLU A 91 -5.53 3.85 -14.73
N GLN A 92 -5.11 4.66 -15.71
CA GLN A 92 -3.89 5.44 -15.53
C GLN A 92 -4.18 6.50 -14.46
N ARG A 93 -3.30 6.60 -13.46
CA ARG A 93 -3.42 7.54 -12.32
C ARG A 93 -3.74 8.99 -12.73
N ASN A 94 -3.39 9.38 -13.96
CA ASN A 94 -3.54 10.73 -14.50
C ASN A 94 -4.61 10.86 -15.58
N SER A 95 -5.38 9.83 -15.86
CA SER A 95 -6.49 9.96 -16.80
C SER A 95 -7.64 10.71 -16.13
N ARG A 96 -7.86 11.96 -16.54
CA ARG A 96 -9.04 12.75 -16.13
C ARG A 96 -10.37 12.16 -16.61
N LYS A 97 -10.31 11.18 -17.52
CA LYS A 97 -11.49 10.45 -18.00
C LYS A 97 -11.41 9.02 -17.50
N PRO A 98 -12.35 8.57 -16.65
CA PRO A 98 -12.46 7.15 -16.35
C PRO A 98 -12.58 6.40 -17.68
N ARG A 99 -11.90 5.25 -17.79
CA ARG A 99 -12.08 4.37 -18.96
C ARG A 99 -13.55 4.03 -19.04
N THR A 100 -14.25 4.62 -20.00
CA THR A 100 -15.63 4.26 -20.30
C THR A 100 -15.55 2.94 -21.02
N ILE A 101 -15.83 1.86 -20.31
CA ILE A 101 -15.97 0.54 -20.93
C ILE A 101 -17.27 0.60 -21.71
N LYS A 102 -17.12 0.59 -23.02
CA LYS A 102 -18.28 0.43 -23.91
C LYS A 102 -18.59 -1.04 -23.99
N PRO A 103 -19.87 -1.44 -23.98
CA PRO A 103 -20.26 -2.78 -24.38
C PRO A 103 -19.62 -3.07 -25.74
N GLY A 104 -18.94 -4.22 -25.90
CA GLY A 104 -18.19 -4.54 -27.13
C GLY A 104 -16.68 -4.32 -27.05
N ASP A 105 -16.09 -4.10 -25.87
CA ASP A 105 -14.64 -4.19 -25.67
C ASP A 105 -14.21 -5.67 -25.71
N PHE A 106 -13.99 -6.19 -26.93
CA PHE A 106 -13.63 -7.61 -27.18
C PHE A 106 -12.41 -8.07 -26.38
N LYS A 107 -11.46 -7.18 -26.09
CA LYS A 107 -10.29 -7.53 -25.30
C LYS A 107 -10.68 -7.87 -23.88
N LEU A 108 -11.48 -7.02 -23.26
CA LEU A 108 -11.96 -7.20 -21.88
C LEU A 108 -12.89 -8.40 -21.77
N GLU A 109 -13.82 -8.56 -22.72
CA GLU A 109 -14.75 -9.70 -22.78
C GLU A 109 -13.99 -11.03 -22.89
N ASN A 110 -12.99 -11.12 -23.77
CA ASN A 110 -12.17 -12.31 -23.92
C ASN A 110 -11.36 -12.60 -22.64
N GLU A 111 -10.85 -11.57 -21.97
CA GLU A 111 -10.10 -11.70 -20.73
C GLU A 111 -10.94 -12.26 -19.59
N TRP A 112 -12.22 -11.86 -19.51
CA TRP A 112 -13.13 -12.29 -18.45
C TRP A 112 -13.96 -13.53 -18.79
N ARG A 113 -14.03 -13.95 -20.03
CA ARG A 113 -14.88 -15.07 -20.47
C ARG A 113 -14.69 -16.33 -19.62
N SER A 114 -13.44 -16.70 -19.36
CA SER A 114 -13.10 -17.91 -18.61
C SER A 114 -12.97 -17.70 -17.09
N VAL A 115 -13.00 -16.45 -16.60
CA VAL A 115 -12.78 -16.15 -15.19
C VAL A 115 -14.03 -16.50 -14.39
N GLU A 116 -13.88 -17.38 -13.41
CA GLU A 116 -14.94 -17.80 -12.48
C GLU A 116 -14.59 -17.49 -11.02
N TYR A 117 -13.32 -17.25 -10.71
CA TYR A 117 -12.81 -16.96 -9.37
C TYR A 117 -11.96 -15.72 -9.35
N LEU A 118 -12.26 -14.83 -8.42
CA LEU A 118 -11.52 -13.60 -8.17
C LEU A 118 -11.03 -13.58 -6.72
N LEU A 119 -9.72 -13.56 -6.53
CA LEU A 119 -9.08 -13.42 -5.23
C LEU A 119 -8.66 -11.96 -5.05
N ILE A 120 -9.11 -11.33 -3.97
CA ILE A 120 -8.78 -9.93 -3.63
C ILE A 120 -8.04 -9.94 -2.30
N ASP A 121 -6.75 -9.61 -2.34
CA ASP A 121 -5.92 -9.49 -1.12
C ASP A 121 -5.90 -8.06 -0.58
N GLU A 122 -5.51 -7.91 0.68
CA GLU A 122 -5.45 -6.63 1.41
C GLU A 122 -6.77 -5.84 1.33
N MET A 123 -7.90 -6.50 1.58
CA MET A 123 -9.25 -5.93 1.46
C MET A 123 -9.47 -4.66 2.28
N SER A 124 -8.71 -4.46 3.37
CA SER A 124 -8.82 -3.25 4.19
C SER A 124 -8.52 -1.96 3.43
N MET A 125 -7.64 -2.03 2.42
CA MET A 125 -7.25 -0.91 1.58
C MET A 125 -8.13 -0.75 0.32
N VAL A 126 -9.09 -1.66 0.10
CA VAL A 126 -10.06 -1.54 -0.99
C VAL A 126 -11.19 -0.61 -0.56
N GLY A 127 -11.48 0.39 -1.37
CA GLY A 127 -12.59 1.32 -1.11
C GLY A 127 -13.89 0.92 -1.81
N LEU A 128 -15.01 1.37 -1.29
CA LEU A 128 -16.34 1.09 -1.83
C LEU A 128 -16.52 1.62 -3.26
N THR A 129 -15.95 2.80 -3.57
CA THR A 129 -15.99 3.35 -4.93
C THR A 129 -15.22 2.46 -5.91
N LEU A 130 -14.04 1.99 -5.49
CA LEU A 130 -13.20 1.10 -6.30
C LEU A 130 -13.88 -0.26 -6.50
N LEU A 131 -14.49 -0.83 -5.44
CA LEU A 131 -15.23 -2.08 -5.53
C LEU A 131 -16.42 -1.98 -6.47
N GLY A 132 -17.18 -0.88 -6.41
CA GLY A 132 -18.31 -0.63 -7.30
C GLY A 132 -17.91 -0.51 -8.77
N LYS A 133 -16.76 0.12 -9.05
CA LYS A 133 -16.20 0.15 -10.40
C LYS A 133 -15.82 -1.24 -10.88
N LEU A 134 -15.15 -2.03 -10.04
CA LEU A 134 -14.77 -3.41 -10.35
C LEU A 134 -16.01 -4.26 -10.66
N ASN A 135 -17.04 -4.19 -9.83
CA ASN A 135 -18.29 -4.89 -10.06
C ASN A 135 -18.91 -4.55 -11.42
N ARG A 136 -19.04 -3.25 -11.74
CA ARG A 136 -19.62 -2.80 -13.02
C ARG A 136 -18.85 -3.31 -14.23
N ILE A 137 -17.51 -3.31 -14.14
CA ILE A 137 -16.64 -3.78 -15.21
C ILE A 137 -16.80 -5.28 -15.42
N ILE A 138 -16.84 -6.06 -14.35
CA ILE A 138 -17.04 -7.51 -14.43
C ILE A 138 -18.42 -7.84 -15.03
N CYS A 139 -19.49 -7.19 -14.55
CA CYS A 139 -20.83 -7.40 -15.08
C CYS A 139 -20.91 -7.05 -16.58
N SER A 140 -20.30 -5.92 -16.99
CA SER A 140 -20.26 -5.53 -18.41
C SER A 140 -19.48 -6.54 -19.26
N ALA A 141 -18.31 -6.99 -18.80
CA ALA A 141 -17.47 -7.96 -19.52
C ALA A 141 -18.13 -9.34 -19.64
N LYS A 142 -18.97 -9.71 -18.69
CA LYS A 142 -19.73 -10.97 -18.67
C LYS A 142 -21.12 -10.88 -19.29
N HIS A 143 -21.56 -9.70 -19.75
CA HIS A 143 -22.90 -9.44 -20.25
C HIS A 143 -24.00 -9.83 -19.24
N VAL A 144 -23.77 -9.56 -17.96
CA VAL A 144 -24.69 -9.88 -16.86
C VAL A 144 -25.25 -8.59 -16.28
N ASP A 145 -26.49 -8.65 -15.77
CA ASP A 145 -27.15 -7.52 -15.11
C ASP A 145 -26.27 -7.00 -13.95
N PRO A 146 -26.05 -5.67 -13.85
CA PRO A 146 -25.28 -5.06 -12.77
C PRO A 146 -25.78 -5.36 -11.35
N GLN A 147 -27.01 -5.85 -11.19
CA GLN A 147 -27.58 -6.30 -9.91
C GLN A 147 -27.05 -7.67 -9.48
N VAL A 148 -26.53 -8.48 -10.42
CA VAL A 148 -25.89 -9.75 -10.07
C VAL A 148 -24.49 -9.48 -9.51
N PRO A 149 -24.22 -9.81 -8.24
CA PRO A 149 -22.96 -9.52 -7.62
C PRO A 149 -21.78 -10.06 -8.43
N PHE A 150 -20.86 -9.18 -8.78
CA PHE A 150 -19.65 -9.51 -9.54
C PHE A 150 -19.90 -10.31 -10.82
N GLY A 151 -21.06 -10.10 -11.47
CA GLY A 151 -21.43 -10.82 -12.68
C GLY A 151 -21.49 -12.35 -12.52
N GLY A 152 -21.76 -12.83 -11.32
CA GLY A 152 -21.78 -14.26 -10.98
C GLY A 152 -20.39 -14.88 -10.71
N VAL A 153 -19.31 -14.10 -10.76
CA VAL A 153 -17.96 -14.55 -10.41
C VAL A 153 -17.86 -14.81 -8.91
N ASN A 154 -17.24 -15.92 -8.52
CA ASN A 154 -16.96 -16.23 -7.13
C ASN A 154 -15.83 -15.32 -6.63
N VAL A 155 -16.02 -14.65 -5.50
CA VAL A 155 -15.07 -13.67 -4.98
C VAL A 155 -14.60 -14.08 -3.59
N ILE A 156 -13.29 -14.15 -3.39
CA ILE A 156 -12.67 -14.45 -2.11
C ILE A 156 -11.84 -13.24 -1.67
N PHE A 157 -12.24 -12.63 -0.55
CA PHE A 157 -11.55 -11.49 0.06
C PHE A 157 -10.61 -11.98 1.14
N PHE A 158 -9.37 -11.48 1.11
CA PHE A 158 -8.35 -11.71 2.14
C PHE A 158 -7.94 -10.39 2.77
N GLY A 159 -7.68 -10.38 4.06
CA GLY A 159 -7.16 -9.17 4.71
C GLY A 159 -7.54 -9.04 6.17
N ASP A 160 -7.39 -7.82 6.70
CA ASP A 160 -7.61 -7.51 8.10
C ASP A 160 -8.15 -6.08 8.23
N TYR A 161 -9.38 -5.91 8.67
CA TYR A 161 -10.01 -4.58 8.81
C TYR A 161 -9.37 -3.67 9.86
N LEU A 162 -8.47 -4.17 10.70
CA LEU A 162 -7.71 -3.37 11.64
C LEU A 162 -6.37 -2.87 11.09
N GLN A 163 -6.08 -3.17 9.82
CA GLN A 163 -4.98 -2.59 9.06
C GLN A 163 -5.46 -1.33 8.31
N TYR A 164 -4.57 -0.66 7.56
CA TYR A 164 -4.90 0.61 6.94
C TYR A 164 -6.10 0.54 6.00
N ARG A 165 -6.95 1.54 6.14
CA ARG A 165 -8.12 1.79 5.29
C ARG A 165 -7.72 2.49 3.98
N PRO A 166 -8.60 2.51 2.95
CA PRO A 166 -8.29 3.16 1.69
C PRO A 166 -8.09 4.67 1.86
N VAL A 167 -7.16 5.23 1.09
CA VAL A 167 -6.93 6.66 1.04
C VAL A 167 -7.96 7.29 0.07
N TYR A 168 -8.66 8.35 0.50
CA TYR A 168 -9.67 9.09 -0.29
C TYR A 168 -10.93 8.31 -0.71
N ASP A 169 -11.18 7.14 -0.15
CA ASP A 169 -12.40 6.36 -0.37
C ASP A 169 -12.95 5.82 0.95
N SER A 170 -14.20 5.39 0.97
CA SER A 170 -14.83 4.79 2.15
C SER A 170 -14.45 3.31 2.25
N PRO A 171 -14.06 2.82 3.44
CA PRO A 171 -13.71 1.41 3.64
C PRO A 171 -14.94 0.49 3.45
N LEU A 172 -14.68 -0.79 3.17
CA LEU A 172 -15.73 -1.79 2.91
C LEU A 172 -16.68 -1.99 4.09
N HIS A 173 -16.24 -1.72 5.32
CA HIS A 173 -17.04 -1.85 6.55
C HIS A 173 -17.87 -0.60 6.88
N THR A 174 -17.89 0.43 6.02
CA THR A 174 -18.65 1.66 6.26
C THR A 174 -20.11 1.36 6.54
N ASP A 175 -20.64 1.91 7.63
CA ASP A 175 -22.04 1.79 8.00
C ASP A 175 -22.80 3.06 7.60
N PHE A 176 -23.70 2.92 6.64
CA PHE A 176 -24.56 4.01 6.15
C PHE A 176 -25.82 4.20 6.97
N SER A 177 -26.12 3.29 7.90
CA SER A 177 -27.27 3.42 8.82
C SER A 177 -27.02 4.40 9.96
N LEU A 178 -25.73 4.68 10.27
CA LEU A 178 -25.35 5.62 11.30
C LEU A 178 -25.45 7.06 10.77
N PRO A 179 -26.26 7.94 11.41
CA PRO A 179 -26.33 9.33 11.01
C PRO A 179 -24.95 9.98 11.20
N SER A 180 -24.36 10.44 10.11
CA SER A 180 -23.12 11.24 10.22
C SER A 180 -23.45 12.52 10.97
N LYS A 181 -22.69 12.87 12.01
CA LYS A 181 -22.88 14.07 12.86
C LYS A 181 -23.00 15.40 12.07
N LYS A 182 -22.82 15.39 10.76
CA LYS A 182 -22.82 16.57 9.87
C LYS A 182 -24.02 16.64 8.90
N LYS A 183 -24.96 15.68 8.89
CA LYS A 183 -25.95 15.59 7.78
C LYS A 183 -27.38 15.30 8.22
N GLN A 184 -27.90 15.97 9.25
CA GLN A 184 -29.35 16.03 9.42
C GLN A 184 -29.96 16.86 8.28
N GLY A 185 -30.74 16.21 7.41
CA GLY A 185 -31.54 16.87 6.38
C GLY A 185 -30.91 17.07 5.00
N LYS A 186 -29.72 16.53 4.68
CA LYS A 186 -29.16 16.57 3.31
C LYS A 186 -29.47 15.29 2.55
N ILE A 187 -29.93 15.45 1.30
CA ILE A 187 -30.07 14.37 0.31
C ILE A 187 -28.68 13.74 0.07
N PRO A 188 -28.56 12.39 0.10
CA PRO A 188 -27.29 11.72 -0.19
C PRO A 188 -26.75 12.10 -1.56
N SER A 189 -25.45 12.33 -1.66
CA SER A 189 -24.79 12.58 -2.95
C SER A 189 -24.82 11.31 -3.81
N GLU A 190 -24.71 11.45 -5.13
CA GLU A 190 -24.61 10.33 -6.06
C GLU A 190 -23.48 9.34 -5.66
N LYS A 191 -22.34 9.88 -5.21
CA LYS A 191 -21.23 9.08 -4.70
C LYS A 191 -21.63 8.23 -3.49
N GLU A 192 -22.37 8.81 -2.55
CA GLU A 192 -22.84 8.08 -1.35
C GLU A 192 -23.84 6.97 -1.70
N ILE A 193 -24.72 7.23 -2.67
CA ILE A 193 -25.66 6.22 -3.19
C ILE A 193 -24.87 5.07 -3.82
N GLN A 194 -23.90 5.36 -4.68
CA GLN A 194 -23.04 4.35 -5.32
C GLN A 194 -22.24 3.55 -4.31
N GLN A 195 -21.72 4.19 -3.26
CA GLN A 195 -21.02 3.50 -2.17
C GLN A 195 -21.97 2.60 -1.37
N GLY A 196 -23.21 3.02 -1.14
CA GLY A 196 -24.25 2.18 -0.52
C GLY A 196 -24.53 0.92 -1.32
N VAL A 197 -24.65 1.05 -2.65
CA VAL A 197 -24.79 -0.12 -3.56
C VAL A 197 -23.57 -1.03 -3.46
N SER A 198 -22.36 -0.46 -3.42
CA SER A 198 -21.13 -1.26 -3.26
C SER A 198 -21.07 -1.96 -1.91
N ARG A 199 -21.56 -1.33 -0.84
CA ARG A 199 -21.66 -1.96 0.48
C ARG A 199 -22.59 -3.18 0.46
N SER A 200 -23.69 -3.13 -0.32
CA SER A 200 -24.60 -4.27 -0.45
C SER A 200 -23.92 -5.52 -1.04
N LEU A 201 -22.88 -5.36 -1.88
CA LEU A 201 -22.07 -6.47 -2.39
C LEU A 201 -21.32 -7.19 -1.26
N ILE A 202 -20.75 -6.42 -0.33
CA ILE A 202 -20.04 -6.95 0.84
C ILE A 202 -21.02 -7.68 1.79
N LEU A 203 -22.23 -7.15 1.94
CA LEU A 203 -23.25 -7.77 2.79
C LEU A 203 -23.76 -9.11 2.24
N GLN A 204 -23.50 -9.42 0.97
CA GLN A 204 -23.84 -10.70 0.35
C GLN A 204 -22.80 -11.81 0.59
N MET A 205 -21.74 -11.55 1.37
CA MET A 205 -20.83 -12.59 1.81
C MET A 205 -21.61 -13.73 2.48
N ASN A 206 -21.39 -14.96 1.98
CA ASN A 206 -22.10 -16.16 2.41
C ASN A 206 -21.19 -17.22 3.06
N CYS A 207 -19.89 -16.98 3.08
CA CYS A 207 -18.90 -17.89 3.67
C CYS A 207 -17.77 -17.09 4.33
N VAL A 208 -17.36 -17.48 5.53
CA VAL A 208 -16.22 -16.86 6.23
C VAL A 208 -15.39 -17.94 6.90
N VAL A 209 -14.07 -17.92 6.67
CA VAL A 209 -13.11 -18.72 7.44
C VAL A 209 -12.08 -17.80 8.05
N LYS A 210 -12.14 -17.61 9.35
CA LYS A 210 -11.22 -16.74 10.11
C LYS A 210 -9.92 -17.46 10.39
N LEU A 211 -8.79 -16.88 10.00
CA LEU A 211 -7.46 -17.39 10.33
C LEU A 211 -6.99 -16.79 11.65
N THR A 212 -6.93 -17.61 12.70
CA THR A 212 -6.60 -17.16 14.07
C THR A 212 -5.16 -17.50 14.46
N GLN A 213 -4.60 -18.57 13.91
CA GLN A 213 -3.26 -19.02 14.27
C GLN A 213 -2.19 -18.08 13.72
N GLN A 214 -1.49 -17.40 14.64
CA GLN A 214 -0.36 -16.54 14.30
C GLN A 214 0.88 -17.39 14.01
N MET A 215 1.46 -17.21 12.80
CA MET A 215 2.63 -17.95 12.31
C MET A 215 3.90 -17.10 12.27
N ARG A 216 3.77 -15.77 12.46
CA ARG A 216 4.89 -14.84 12.36
C ARG A 216 5.63 -14.67 13.68
N THR A 217 4.90 -14.49 14.77
CA THR A 217 5.43 -14.12 16.08
C THR A 217 5.51 -15.35 16.98
N GLU A 218 6.70 -15.64 17.46
CA GLU A 218 6.97 -16.73 18.41
C GLU A 218 7.07 -16.22 19.87
N ASP A 219 7.19 -14.90 20.05
CA ASP A 219 7.22 -14.21 21.34
C ASP A 219 5.80 -14.06 21.91
N LEU A 220 5.44 -14.93 22.83
CA LEU A 220 4.09 -14.98 23.42
C LEU A 220 3.70 -13.67 24.14
N ARG A 221 4.63 -13.03 24.84
CA ARG A 221 4.35 -11.76 25.54
C ARG A 221 4.05 -10.64 24.55
N TYR A 222 4.81 -10.60 23.46
CA TYR A 222 4.58 -9.64 22.38
C TYR A 222 3.28 -9.92 21.63
N LEU A 223 2.98 -11.19 21.37
CA LEU A 223 1.73 -11.59 20.74
C LEU A 223 0.51 -11.17 21.56
N GLN A 224 0.55 -11.35 22.89
CA GLN A 224 -0.53 -10.92 23.80
C GLN A 224 -0.70 -9.40 23.80
N LEU A 225 0.38 -8.61 23.74
CA LEU A 225 0.32 -7.17 23.59
C LEU A 225 -0.38 -6.78 22.29
N LEU A 226 0.02 -7.37 21.15
CA LEU A 226 -0.60 -7.11 19.86
C LEU A 226 -2.08 -7.49 19.84
N ASP A 227 -2.47 -8.56 20.52
CA ASP A 227 -3.87 -8.98 20.62
C ASP A 227 -4.68 -7.99 21.47
N ARG A 228 -4.18 -7.56 22.65
CA ARG A 228 -4.82 -6.51 23.45
C ARG A 228 -4.96 -5.20 22.67
N LEU A 229 -3.95 -4.83 21.91
CA LEU A 229 -3.99 -3.63 21.08
C LEU A 229 -5.12 -3.71 20.04
N ARG A 230 -5.28 -4.85 19.38
CA ARG A 230 -6.37 -5.07 18.38
C ARG A 230 -7.76 -4.88 19.00
N HIS A 231 -7.92 -5.23 20.26
CA HIS A 231 -9.21 -5.12 20.98
C HIS A 231 -9.37 -3.81 21.75
N GLY A 232 -8.38 -2.90 21.70
CA GLY A 232 -8.38 -1.66 22.48
C GLY A 232 -8.33 -1.91 23.99
N GLN A 233 -7.62 -2.96 24.40
CA GLN A 233 -7.51 -3.47 25.77
C GLN A 233 -6.09 -3.37 26.35
N CYS A 234 -5.19 -2.60 25.72
CA CYS A 234 -3.85 -2.36 26.25
C CYS A 234 -3.93 -1.72 27.64
N ASN A 235 -3.01 -2.14 28.50
CA ASN A 235 -2.85 -1.66 29.86
C ASN A 235 -1.51 -0.93 30.06
N TYR A 236 -1.23 -0.49 31.28
CA TYR A 236 -0.01 0.24 31.59
C TYR A 236 1.23 -0.65 31.50
N ASP A 237 1.12 -1.96 31.80
CA ASP A 237 2.24 -2.92 31.66
C ASP A 237 2.68 -3.04 30.20
N ASP A 238 1.74 -2.96 29.25
CA ASP A 238 2.05 -2.93 27.81
C ASP A 238 2.85 -1.68 27.42
N TYR A 239 2.49 -0.54 28.03
CA TYR A 239 3.21 0.70 27.84
C TYR A 239 4.62 0.64 28.41
N GLU A 240 4.79 0.15 29.65
CA GLU A 240 6.10 -0.05 30.26
C GLU A 240 6.97 -1.00 29.44
N LEU A 241 6.38 -2.09 28.94
CA LEU A 241 7.07 -3.03 28.08
C LEU A 241 7.62 -2.36 26.83
N LEU A 242 6.82 -1.54 26.16
CA LEU A 242 7.25 -0.81 24.97
C LEU A 242 8.23 0.32 25.29
N GLN A 243 8.14 0.95 26.49
CA GLN A 243 9.11 1.96 26.94
C GLN A 243 10.53 1.39 27.06
N THR A 244 10.68 0.10 27.38
CA THR A 244 12.00 -0.55 27.39
C THR A 244 12.66 -0.58 26.02
N ARG A 245 11.87 -0.37 24.94
CA ARG A 245 12.34 -0.39 23.54
C ARG A 245 12.59 1.01 22.97
N VAL A 246 12.46 2.06 23.77
CA VAL A 246 12.76 3.43 23.35
C VAL A 246 14.27 3.60 23.22
N VAL A 247 14.72 4.26 22.16
CA VAL A 247 16.14 4.59 21.92
C VAL A 247 16.69 5.43 23.09
N GLY A 248 17.86 5.10 23.57
CA GLY A 248 18.48 5.66 24.78
C GLY A 248 18.21 4.84 26.06
N GLN A 249 17.40 3.78 25.98
CA GLN A 249 17.27 2.80 27.06
C GLN A 249 18.42 1.76 27.00
N PRO A 250 18.77 1.08 28.12
CA PRO A 250 19.87 0.12 28.15
C PRO A 250 19.80 -0.99 27.10
N SER A 251 18.59 -1.32 26.63
CA SER A 251 18.40 -2.32 25.57
C SER A 251 18.66 -1.80 24.16
N ILE A 252 18.66 -0.46 23.95
CA ILE A 252 18.89 0.20 22.67
C ILE A 252 19.57 1.56 22.93
N GLU A 253 20.88 1.55 23.07
CA GLU A 253 21.62 2.79 23.37
C GLU A 253 21.64 3.74 22.17
N SER A 254 21.81 3.21 20.96
CA SER A 254 21.92 3.99 19.72
C SER A 254 21.31 3.26 18.53
N ILE A 255 20.71 4.02 17.61
CA ILE A 255 20.26 3.51 16.30
C ILE A 255 21.36 3.62 15.22
N HIS A 256 22.49 4.26 15.53
CA HIS A 256 23.60 4.42 14.58
C HIS A 256 24.50 3.19 14.56
N ASP A 257 24.42 2.34 15.57
CA ASP A 257 25.23 1.14 15.71
C ASP A 257 24.51 -0.11 15.21
N SER A 258 25.31 -1.13 14.86
CA SER A 258 24.76 -2.45 14.51
C SER A 258 24.05 -3.06 15.71
N PRO A 259 22.87 -3.66 15.52
CA PRO A 259 22.22 -4.01 14.25
C PRO A 259 21.21 -2.97 13.74
N TRP A 260 21.04 -1.84 14.42
CA TRP A 260 19.96 -0.86 14.16
C TRP A 260 20.25 0.07 12.99
N ASN A 261 21.54 0.30 12.65
CA ASN A 261 21.96 1.20 11.56
C ASN A 261 21.45 0.80 10.16
N LYS A 262 20.98 -0.44 10.00
CA LYS A 262 20.38 -0.95 8.75
C LYS A 262 18.86 -1.12 8.84
N ALA A 263 18.29 -0.91 10.02
CA ALA A 263 16.85 -1.05 10.22
C ALA A 263 16.10 0.14 9.60
N PRO A 264 15.03 -0.09 8.83
CA PRO A 264 14.20 1.00 8.33
C PRO A 264 13.49 1.71 9.48
N ILE A 265 13.35 3.03 9.34
CA ILE A 265 12.58 3.86 10.27
C ILE A 265 11.15 3.98 9.71
N LEU A 266 10.15 3.66 10.52
CA LEU A 266 8.74 3.82 10.15
C LEU A 266 8.18 5.08 10.81
N VAL A 267 7.59 5.95 9.99
CA VAL A 267 6.93 7.17 10.45
C VAL A 267 5.54 7.30 9.85
N PHE A 268 4.67 8.04 10.52
CA PHE A 268 3.30 8.22 10.05
C PHE A 268 3.21 9.28 8.93
N ARG A 269 3.96 10.39 9.04
CA ARG A 269 3.87 11.56 8.13
C ARG A 269 4.95 11.53 7.03
N ASN A 270 4.55 11.89 5.81
CA ASN A 270 5.46 12.00 4.67
C ASN A 270 6.53 13.09 4.85
N GLU A 271 6.19 14.20 5.50
CA GLU A 271 7.13 15.31 5.76
C GLU A 271 8.28 14.85 6.66
N ILE A 272 7.98 14.11 7.72
CA ILE A 272 8.98 13.54 8.65
C ILE A 272 9.85 12.52 7.91
N ARG A 273 9.24 11.65 7.09
CA ARG A 273 9.96 10.69 6.26
C ARG A 273 10.99 11.39 5.36
N THR A 274 10.58 12.44 4.67
CA THR A 274 11.46 13.19 3.75
C THR A 274 12.61 13.83 4.50
N GLN A 275 12.34 14.46 5.65
CA GLN A 275 13.39 15.09 6.48
C GLN A 275 14.41 14.06 7.00
N ILE A 276 13.95 12.91 7.51
CA ILE A 276 14.85 11.85 8.01
C ILE A 276 15.67 11.29 6.85
N ASN A 277 15.06 11.01 5.70
CA ASN A 277 15.74 10.48 4.53
C ASN A 277 16.83 11.44 4.01
N ASN A 278 16.56 12.74 3.92
CA ASN A 278 17.53 13.73 3.49
C ASN A 278 18.71 13.82 4.48
N LYS A 279 18.42 13.87 5.78
CA LYS A 279 19.46 13.88 6.82
C LYS A 279 20.32 12.61 6.80
N ALA A 280 19.69 11.44 6.65
CA ALA A 280 20.40 10.16 6.58
C ALA A 280 21.30 10.09 5.34
N ALA A 281 20.83 10.54 4.18
CA ALA A 281 21.64 10.59 2.96
C ALA A 281 22.85 11.53 3.11
N ILE A 282 22.65 12.73 3.67
CA ILE A 282 23.74 13.69 3.91
C ILE A 282 24.75 13.09 4.90
N HIS A 283 24.29 12.53 6.01
CA HIS A 283 25.13 11.90 7.02
C HIS A 283 25.98 10.78 6.41
N ASN A 284 25.36 9.87 5.66
CA ASN A 284 26.06 8.75 5.05
C ASN A 284 27.05 9.21 3.98
N ALA A 285 26.72 10.23 3.18
CA ALA A 285 27.68 10.83 2.25
C ALA A 285 28.93 11.34 2.98
N THR A 286 28.73 12.07 4.08
CA THR A 286 29.83 12.59 4.90
C THR A 286 30.67 11.47 5.51
N GLN A 287 30.05 10.41 6.05
CA GLN A 287 30.75 9.26 6.62
C GLN A 287 31.60 8.51 5.58
N MET A 288 31.16 8.47 4.33
CA MET A 288 31.89 7.85 3.22
C MET A 288 32.92 8.78 2.59
N GLY A 289 33.07 10.02 3.07
CA GLY A 289 33.97 11.03 2.51
C GLY A 289 33.52 11.57 1.14
N HIS A 290 32.25 11.43 0.80
CA HIS A 290 31.68 11.94 -0.44
C HIS A 290 31.01 13.30 -0.25
N THR A 291 31.11 14.14 -1.28
CA THR A 291 30.30 15.34 -1.37
C THR A 291 28.83 14.95 -1.61
N PRO A 292 27.85 15.51 -0.89
CA PRO A 292 26.45 15.23 -1.15
C PRO A 292 26.06 15.57 -2.59
N MET A 293 25.39 14.64 -3.26
CA MET A 293 24.88 14.80 -4.62
C MET A 293 23.35 14.76 -4.59
N VAL A 294 22.72 15.72 -5.28
CA VAL A 294 21.26 15.85 -5.35
C VAL A 294 20.83 15.95 -6.80
N CYS A 295 19.98 15.03 -7.22
CA CYS A 295 19.31 15.07 -8.52
C CYS A 295 18.16 16.06 -8.48
N VAL A 296 18.08 16.96 -9.46
CA VAL A 296 17.07 18.02 -9.57
C VAL A 296 16.06 17.64 -10.63
N ALA A 297 14.77 17.65 -10.26
CA ALA A 297 13.67 17.43 -11.21
C ALA A 297 13.61 18.58 -12.24
N GLN A 298 13.11 18.24 -13.43
CA GLN A 298 12.87 19.21 -14.49
C GLN A 298 11.38 19.51 -14.59
N ASP A 299 11.01 20.74 -14.22
CA ASP A 299 9.63 21.20 -14.20
C ASP A 299 9.35 22.15 -15.38
N THR A 300 8.23 21.90 -16.06
CA THR A 300 7.76 22.74 -17.15
C THR A 300 6.29 23.14 -16.93
N CYS A 301 5.95 24.34 -17.38
CA CYS A 301 4.57 24.83 -17.42
C CYS A 301 4.22 25.20 -18.86
N LYS A 302 3.15 24.59 -19.41
CA LYS A 302 2.74 24.79 -20.82
C LYS A 302 3.89 24.61 -21.83
N GLY A 303 4.77 23.62 -21.57
CA GLY A 303 5.91 23.30 -22.44
C GLY A 303 7.14 24.21 -22.29
N LYS A 304 7.12 25.19 -21.40
CA LYS A 304 8.25 26.09 -21.13
C LYS A 304 8.88 25.76 -19.77
N ALA A 305 10.20 25.81 -19.71
CA ALA A 305 10.93 25.67 -18.44
C ALA A 305 10.52 26.78 -17.46
N ILE A 306 10.54 26.45 -16.17
CA ILE A 306 10.24 27.43 -15.11
C ILE A 306 11.53 28.17 -14.75
N GLU A 307 11.54 29.46 -15.02
CA GLU A 307 12.71 30.32 -14.82
C GLU A 307 12.63 31.15 -13.53
N ASP A 308 11.40 31.39 -13.01
CA ASP A 308 11.23 32.15 -11.77
C ASP A 308 11.83 31.39 -10.57
N PRO A 309 12.84 31.97 -9.87
CA PRO A 309 13.56 31.28 -8.82
C PRO A 309 12.69 30.94 -7.60
N ILE A 310 11.70 31.80 -7.29
CA ILE A 310 10.83 31.61 -6.12
C ILE A 310 9.85 30.46 -6.40
N LEU A 311 9.27 30.45 -7.58
CA LEU A 311 8.39 29.37 -8.01
C LEU A 311 9.15 28.04 -8.12
N LEU A 312 10.36 28.07 -8.72
CA LEU A 312 11.21 26.91 -8.85
C LEU A 312 11.56 26.31 -7.47
N LYS A 313 12.00 27.12 -6.52
CA LYS A 313 12.29 26.68 -5.14
C LYS A 313 11.05 26.04 -4.52
N LYS A 314 9.90 26.69 -4.59
CA LYS A 314 8.64 26.14 -4.07
C LYS A 314 8.32 24.78 -4.66
N LEU A 315 8.42 24.63 -5.99
CA LEU A 315 8.12 23.37 -6.68
C LEU A 315 9.09 22.24 -6.29
N LEU A 316 10.38 22.53 -6.20
CA LEU A 316 11.40 21.54 -5.85
C LEU A 316 11.28 21.04 -4.40
N GLU A 317 10.80 21.89 -3.49
CA GLU A 317 10.60 21.56 -2.07
C GLU A 317 9.23 20.96 -1.76
N LEU A 318 8.31 20.85 -2.74
CA LEU A 318 7.05 20.16 -2.53
C LEU A 318 7.27 18.69 -2.13
N SER A 319 6.46 18.24 -1.17
CA SER A 319 6.41 16.82 -0.82
C SER A 319 6.06 15.97 -2.06
N ASP A 320 6.73 14.84 -2.23
CA ASP A 320 6.48 13.89 -3.32
C ASP A 320 5.02 13.40 -3.37
N SER A 321 4.31 13.39 -2.24
CA SER A 321 2.87 13.10 -2.18
C SER A 321 2.00 14.10 -2.95
N LYS A 322 2.49 15.33 -3.18
CA LYS A 322 1.82 16.39 -3.94
C LYS A 322 2.27 16.47 -5.39
N THR A 323 3.27 15.72 -5.78
CA THR A 323 3.91 15.75 -7.09
C THR A 323 3.89 14.40 -7.79
N GLU A 324 2.78 13.67 -7.62
CA GLU A 324 2.57 12.33 -8.18
C GLU A 324 3.73 11.36 -7.85
N HIS A 325 4.26 11.50 -6.62
CA HIS A 325 5.37 10.70 -6.09
C HIS A 325 6.71 10.84 -6.85
N LEU A 326 6.90 11.96 -7.52
CA LEU A 326 8.19 12.34 -8.10
C LEU A 326 8.83 13.45 -7.26
N PRO A 327 9.92 13.18 -6.51
CA PRO A 327 10.57 14.20 -5.70
C PRO A 327 11.22 15.29 -6.56
N GLY A 328 11.19 16.54 -6.11
CA GLY A 328 11.86 17.65 -6.78
C GLY A 328 13.38 17.63 -6.57
N LEU A 329 13.81 17.27 -5.37
CA LEU A 329 15.21 17.13 -4.97
C LEU A 329 15.40 15.72 -4.40
N LEU A 330 16.29 14.96 -5.01
CA LEU A 330 16.55 13.56 -4.64
C LEU A 330 18.04 13.37 -4.31
N PRO A 331 18.42 13.24 -3.02
CA PRO A 331 19.79 12.98 -2.66
C PRO A 331 20.19 11.56 -3.01
N PHE A 332 21.44 11.38 -3.45
CA PHE A 332 22.01 10.09 -3.78
C PHE A 332 23.34 9.85 -3.06
N VAL A 333 23.44 8.62 -2.52
CA VAL A 333 24.68 8.08 -1.95
C VAL A 333 24.82 6.65 -2.44
N PRO A 334 25.96 6.23 -3.01
CA PRO A 334 26.17 4.84 -3.39
C PRO A 334 25.90 3.87 -2.24
N GLY A 335 25.15 2.81 -2.49
CA GLY A 335 24.77 1.83 -1.46
C GLY A 335 23.53 2.19 -0.64
N MET A 336 22.91 3.35 -0.85
CA MET A 336 21.72 3.74 -0.12
C MET A 336 20.49 2.90 -0.54
N PRO A 337 19.60 2.57 0.40
CA PRO A 337 18.33 1.94 0.08
C PRO A 337 17.39 2.95 -0.61
N VAL A 338 16.70 2.48 -1.63
CA VAL A 338 15.70 3.26 -2.39
C VAL A 338 14.42 2.45 -2.61
N ILE A 339 13.32 3.16 -2.87
CA ILE A 339 12.04 2.57 -3.27
C ILE A 339 11.62 3.20 -4.60
N LEU A 340 11.16 2.36 -5.54
CA LEU A 340 10.45 2.82 -6.73
C LEU A 340 9.11 3.44 -6.33
N THR A 341 8.78 4.58 -6.91
CA THR A 341 7.53 5.29 -6.63
C THR A 341 6.48 5.13 -7.73
N GLN A 342 6.84 4.49 -8.83
CA GLN A 342 5.99 4.27 -10.00
C GLN A 342 6.14 2.84 -10.54
N ASN A 343 5.12 2.37 -11.27
CA ASN A 343 5.23 1.14 -12.04
C ASN A 343 6.00 1.43 -13.34
N ILE A 344 7.10 0.74 -13.56
CA ILE A 344 7.94 0.89 -14.75
C ILE A 344 7.68 -0.26 -15.72
N ALA A 345 7.80 -1.49 -15.21
CA ALA A 345 7.55 -2.72 -15.95
C ALA A 345 6.97 -3.77 -14.98
N THR A 346 5.66 -3.83 -14.92
CA THR A 346 4.94 -4.67 -13.93
C THR A 346 5.23 -6.15 -14.13
N GLU A 347 5.34 -6.59 -15.37
CA GLU A 347 5.68 -7.95 -15.79
C GLU A 347 7.08 -8.38 -15.32
N LEU A 348 8.01 -7.43 -15.20
CA LEU A 348 9.37 -7.64 -14.72
C LEU A 348 9.52 -7.44 -13.21
N GLY A 349 8.42 -7.16 -12.51
CA GLY A 349 8.42 -6.87 -11.09
C GLY A 349 8.94 -5.46 -10.72
N LEU A 350 9.08 -4.56 -11.70
CA LEU A 350 9.48 -3.16 -11.47
C LEU A 350 8.24 -2.32 -11.16
N ILE A 351 7.77 -2.43 -9.94
CA ILE A 351 6.50 -1.87 -9.47
C ILE A 351 6.70 -0.84 -8.36
N ASN A 352 5.71 0.02 -8.20
CA ASN A 352 5.68 0.99 -7.09
C ASN A 352 5.76 0.26 -5.73
N GLY A 353 6.73 0.68 -4.92
CA GLY A 353 6.99 0.15 -3.60
C GLY A 353 8.10 -0.92 -3.54
N ILE A 354 8.64 -1.37 -4.68
CA ILE A 354 9.76 -2.31 -4.65
C ILE A 354 11.03 -1.63 -4.12
N ASN A 355 11.74 -2.36 -3.26
CA ASN A 355 13.00 -1.91 -2.70
C ASN A 355 14.18 -2.23 -3.63
N GLY A 356 15.15 -1.35 -3.65
CA GLY A 356 16.43 -1.54 -4.33
C GLY A 356 17.57 -0.83 -3.60
N ILE A 357 18.78 -1.07 -4.07
CA ILE A 357 19.99 -0.38 -3.61
C ILE A 357 20.53 0.48 -4.74
N PHE A 358 20.66 1.77 -4.49
CA PHE A 358 21.26 2.70 -5.43
C PHE A 358 22.75 2.40 -5.60
N ARG A 359 23.22 2.30 -6.85
CA ARG A 359 24.63 2.04 -7.18
C ARG A 359 25.29 3.25 -7.84
N GLN A 360 24.64 3.81 -8.87
CA GLN A 360 25.23 4.88 -9.65
C GLN A 360 24.17 5.74 -10.33
N LEU A 361 24.43 7.04 -10.46
CA LEU A 361 23.67 7.95 -11.31
C LEU A 361 24.43 8.19 -12.61
N VAL A 362 23.75 8.04 -13.74
CA VAL A 362 24.26 8.39 -15.06
C VAL A 362 23.64 9.72 -15.48
N TYR A 363 24.47 10.69 -15.82
CA TYR A 363 24.08 12.07 -16.10
C TYR A 363 25.02 12.77 -17.06
N HIS A 364 24.60 13.90 -17.61
CA HIS A 364 25.47 14.76 -18.42
C HIS A 364 26.43 15.54 -17.51
N GLU A 365 27.74 15.40 -17.71
CA GLU A 365 28.78 16.02 -16.86
C GLU A 365 28.67 17.55 -16.78
N ASP A 366 28.29 18.20 -17.89
CA ASP A 366 28.06 19.65 -17.98
C ASP A 366 26.80 20.13 -17.21
N SER A 367 26.04 19.21 -16.64
CA SER A 367 24.80 19.52 -15.91
C SER A 367 24.97 19.67 -14.40
N VAL A 368 26.17 19.48 -13.88
CA VAL A 368 26.46 19.61 -12.45
C VAL A 368 26.68 21.08 -12.09
N SER A 369 25.98 21.56 -11.08
CA SER A 369 26.16 22.89 -10.54
C SER A 369 26.38 22.82 -9.03
N THR A 370 27.24 23.69 -8.51
CA THR A 370 27.36 23.99 -7.10
C THR A 370 26.60 25.26 -6.80
N GLY A 371 25.78 25.25 -5.77
CA GLY A 371 24.97 26.40 -5.39
C GLY A 371 23.92 25.99 -4.36
N ASN A 372 23.29 26.95 -3.70
CA ASN A 372 22.28 26.68 -2.69
C ASN A 372 20.89 26.72 -3.32
N LEU A 373 20.42 25.58 -3.84
CA LEU A 373 19.04 25.44 -4.33
C LEU A 373 18.02 25.26 -3.21
N SER A 374 18.44 24.74 -2.07
CA SER A 374 17.58 24.52 -0.91
C SER A 374 18.40 24.51 0.37
N GLU A 375 17.85 25.09 1.42
CA GLU A 375 18.44 25.09 2.78
C GLU A 375 18.45 23.69 3.44
N MET A 376 17.78 22.72 2.83
CA MET A 376 17.77 21.32 3.30
C MET A 376 19.11 20.62 3.10
N PHE A 377 19.99 21.14 2.24
CA PHE A 377 21.28 20.54 1.90
C PHE A 377 22.46 21.47 2.19
N PRO A 378 23.64 20.93 2.53
CA PRO A 378 24.84 21.72 2.77
C PRO A 378 25.26 22.54 1.54
N ASN A 379 25.98 23.65 1.77
CA ASN A 379 26.43 24.57 0.71
C ASN A 379 27.39 23.93 -0.31
N ASN A 380 28.09 22.85 0.05
CA ASN A 380 28.98 22.11 -0.84
C ASN A 380 28.25 21.05 -1.68
N THR A 381 26.90 20.99 -1.64
CA THR A 381 26.11 20.02 -2.39
C THR A 381 26.26 20.21 -3.90
N GLN A 382 26.46 19.11 -4.62
CA GLN A 382 26.46 19.07 -6.06
C GLN A 382 25.03 18.76 -6.57
N TYR A 383 24.51 19.63 -7.43
CA TYR A 383 23.17 19.49 -8.01
C TYR A 383 23.27 19.02 -9.47
N VAL A 384 22.73 17.86 -9.75
CA VAL A 384 22.66 17.27 -11.11
C VAL A 384 21.34 17.65 -11.75
N ARG A 385 21.39 18.50 -12.80
CA ARG A 385 20.19 19.05 -13.46
C ARG A 385 19.71 18.22 -14.66
N ARG A 386 20.58 17.40 -15.27
CA ARG A 386 20.23 16.54 -16.41
C ARG A 386 20.64 15.09 -16.14
N PRO A 387 19.95 14.39 -15.22
CA PRO A 387 20.12 12.95 -15.07
C PRO A 387 19.60 12.23 -16.31
N ILE A 388 20.16 11.07 -16.61
CA ILE A 388 19.71 10.20 -17.72
C ILE A 388 18.98 9.01 -17.14
N TYR A 389 19.62 8.25 -16.24
CA TYR A 389 19.03 7.15 -15.49
C TYR A 389 19.84 6.87 -14.22
N ALA A 390 19.23 6.13 -13.30
CA ALA A 390 19.89 5.61 -12.12
C ALA A 390 20.05 4.09 -12.22
N LEU A 391 21.21 3.56 -11.84
CA LEU A 391 21.46 2.12 -11.72
C LEU A 391 21.09 1.65 -10.33
N ILE A 392 20.09 0.77 -10.26
CA ILE A 392 19.53 0.24 -9.01
C ILE A 392 19.66 -1.28 -9.01
N ASP A 393 20.18 -1.83 -7.93
CA ASP A 393 20.20 -3.25 -7.68
C ASP A 393 18.86 -3.67 -7.07
N ILE A 394 18.04 -4.44 -7.81
CA ILE A 394 16.69 -4.85 -7.41
C ILE A 394 16.63 -6.38 -7.35
N VAL A 395 16.99 -6.94 -6.22
CA VAL A 395 17.05 -8.40 -5.99
C VAL A 395 15.72 -9.11 -6.27
N LYS A 396 14.60 -8.48 -5.92
CA LYS A 396 13.25 -9.04 -6.09
C LYS A 396 12.67 -8.86 -7.50
N SER A 397 13.42 -8.28 -8.45
CA SER A 397 12.95 -8.19 -9.84
C SER A 397 12.81 -9.58 -10.47
N LYS A 398 11.88 -9.73 -11.42
CA LYS A 398 11.71 -10.96 -12.21
C LYS A 398 12.70 -11.05 -13.39
N ILE A 399 13.67 -10.13 -13.46
CA ILE A 399 14.72 -10.14 -14.50
C ILE A 399 15.75 -11.20 -14.13
N GLU A 400 15.80 -12.28 -14.89
CA GLU A 400 16.71 -13.41 -14.68
C GLU A 400 18.00 -13.31 -15.52
N CYS A 401 17.94 -12.64 -16.67
CA CYS A 401 19.10 -12.42 -17.54
C CYS A 401 19.90 -11.18 -17.12
N LYS A 402 21.19 -11.19 -17.45
CA LYS A 402 22.00 -9.98 -17.44
C LYS A 402 21.53 -9.04 -18.56
N LEU A 403 21.31 -7.78 -18.24
CA LEU A 403 21.26 -6.74 -19.25
C LEU A 403 22.68 -6.56 -19.81
N GLN A 404 22.79 -6.23 -21.09
CA GLN A 404 24.08 -6.09 -21.76
C GLN A 404 25.00 -5.14 -20.95
N ASP A 405 26.22 -5.59 -20.67
CA ASP A 405 27.26 -4.87 -19.94
C ASP A 405 26.94 -4.53 -18.47
N LEU A 406 25.87 -5.07 -17.89
CA LEU A 406 25.50 -4.87 -16.48
C LEU A 406 25.61 -6.15 -15.64
N GLN A 407 25.80 -5.98 -14.34
CA GLN A 407 25.74 -7.08 -13.39
C GLN A 407 24.31 -7.64 -13.26
N PRO A 408 24.12 -8.91 -12.83
CA PRO A 408 22.79 -9.45 -12.56
C PRO A 408 22.01 -8.58 -11.57
N LYS A 409 20.71 -8.39 -11.84
CA LYS A 409 19.80 -7.57 -11.01
C LYS A 409 20.09 -6.06 -10.95
N LEU A 410 21.13 -5.59 -11.63
CA LEU A 410 21.41 -4.16 -11.79
C LEU A 410 20.59 -3.60 -12.94
N ILE A 411 19.68 -2.69 -12.63
CA ILE A 411 18.63 -2.24 -13.55
C ILE A 411 18.72 -0.72 -13.74
N PRO A 412 18.75 -0.23 -14.99
CA PRO A 412 18.67 1.19 -15.27
C PRO A 412 17.22 1.67 -15.12
N ILE A 413 17.01 2.60 -14.21
CA ILE A 413 15.72 3.25 -13.95
C ILE A 413 15.70 4.61 -14.64
N PRO A 414 14.89 4.80 -15.69
CA PRO A 414 14.84 6.03 -16.45
C PRO A 414 14.05 7.11 -15.72
N LEU A 415 14.19 8.36 -16.21
CA LEU A 415 13.26 9.42 -15.83
C LEU A 415 11.87 9.10 -16.37
N ILE A 416 10.87 9.53 -15.63
CA ILE A 416 9.48 9.50 -16.04
C ILE A 416 8.86 10.89 -15.92
N GLU A 417 7.76 11.09 -16.61
CA GLU A 417 7.04 12.36 -16.61
C GLU A 417 5.68 12.21 -15.94
N GLN A 418 5.35 13.15 -15.06
CA GLN A 418 4.05 13.25 -14.41
C GLN A 418 3.57 14.69 -14.39
N THR A 419 2.23 14.87 -14.39
CA THR A 419 1.61 16.18 -14.34
C THR A 419 0.81 16.31 -13.05
N PHE A 420 1.07 17.38 -12.31
CA PHE A 420 0.35 17.71 -11.07
C PHE A 420 -0.11 19.17 -11.07
N GLN A 421 -0.99 19.49 -10.16
CA GLN A 421 -1.50 20.85 -9.97
C GLN A 421 -0.94 21.45 -8.70
N VAL A 422 -0.54 22.72 -8.77
CA VAL A 422 -0.05 23.47 -7.61
C VAL A 422 -0.73 24.84 -7.54
N ASP A 423 -1.19 25.21 -6.35
CA ASP A 423 -1.68 26.54 -6.08
C ASP A 423 -0.49 27.48 -5.79
N VAL A 424 -0.39 28.53 -6.58
CA VAL A 424 0.63 29.57 -6.46
C VAL A 424 0.06 30.88 -5.94
N GLY A 425 -1.16 30.87 -5.40
CA GLY A 425 -1.85 32.06 -4.91
C GLY A 425 -1.12 32.80 -3.79
N ASP A 426 -0.26 32.11 -3.04
CA ASP A 426 0.63 32.68 -2.03
C ASP A 426 1.83 33.45 -2.62
N LEU A 427 2.24 33.14 -3.83
CA LEU A 427 3.32 33.83 -4.56
C LEU A 427 2.85 35.05 -5.34
N ILE A 428 1.53 35.22 -5.49
CA ILE A 428 0.95 36.35 -6.20
C ILE A 428 0.71 37.51 -5.21
N PRO A 429 1.22 38.74 -5.49
CA PRO A 429 0.94 39.90 -4.67
C PRO A 429 -0.56 40.11 -4.45
N LYS A 430 -0.95 40.56 -3.25
CA LYS A 430 -2.35 40.66 -2.84
C LYS A 430 -3.19 41.54 -3.79
N ASP A 431 -2.59 42.60 -4.34
CA ASP A 431 -3.16 43.54 -5.29
C ASP A 431 -3.41 42.95 -6.69
N LYS A 432 -2.71 41.85 -7.02
CA LYS A 432 -2.82 41.16 -8.33
C LYS A 432 -3.53 39.80 -8.23
N LYS A 433 -4.07 39.44 -7.07
CA LYS A 433 -4.80 38.18 -6.93
C LYS A 433 -6.08 38.17 -7.78
N PRO A 434 -6.27 37.14 -8.61
CA PRO A 434 -7.51 37.00 -9.38
C PRO A 434 -8.69 36.71 -8.45
N LYS A 435 -9.89 37.22 -8.81
CA LYS A 435 -11.13 37.00 -8.04
C LYS A 435 -11.60 35.54 -7.96
N SER A 436 -11.01 34.66 -8.76
CA SER A 436 -11.32 33.21 -8.80
C SER A 436 -10.10 32.41 -8.46
N ASN A 437 -10.21 31.49 -7.50
CA ASN A 437 -9.13 30.57 -7.08
C ASN A 437 -8.63 29.65 -8.22
N GLN A 438 -9.43 29.42 -9.26
CA GLN A 438 -9.00 28.60 -10.41
C GLN A 438 -7.86 29.23 -11.22
N LYS A 439 -7.69 30.55 -11.15
CA LYS A 439 -6.62 31.28 -11.88
C LYS A 439 -5.26 31.21 -11.17
N THR A 440 -5.19 30.74 -9.93
CA THR A 440 -3.95 30.60 -9.15
C THR A 440 -3.35 29.19 -9.25
N VAL A 441 -4.05 28.24 -9.85
CA VAL A 441 -3.60 26.85 -9.98
C VAL A 441 -2.85 26.66 -11.30
N LEU A 442 -1.59 26.25 -11.20
CA LEU A 442 -0.76 25.90 -12.35
C LEU A 442 -0.72 24.38 -12.54
N SER A 443 -0.73 23.96 -13.81
CA SER A 443 -0.46 22.58 -14.19
C SER A 443 1.02 22.43 -14.54
N ILE A 444 1.75 21.70 -13.72
CA ILE A 444 3.19 21.48 -13.85
C ILE A 444 3.44 20.08 -14.36
N LYS A 445 4.27 19.96 -15.39
CA LYS A 445 4.79 18.69 -15.89
C LYS A 445 6.22 18.52 -15.36
N ARG A 446 6.44 17.48 -14.57
CA ARG A 446 7.73 17.13 -13.96
C ARG A 446 8.34 15.92 -14.64
N SER A 447 9.62 16.02 -15.02
CA SER A 447 10.47 14.90 -15.40
C SER A 447 11.47 14.64 -14.27
N ALA A 448 11.45 13.45 -13.68
CA ALA A 448 12.31 13.09 -12.57
C ALA A 448 12.48 11.56 -12.46
N LEU A 449 13.45 11.14 -11.66
CA LEU A 449 13.62 9.72 -11.33
C LEU A 449 12.50 9.28 -10.38
N PRO A 450 11.81 8.16 -10.67
CA PRO A 450 10.73 7.63 -9.84
C PRO A 450 11.26 6.88 -8.61
N LEU A 451 12.08 7.53 -7.82
CA LEU A 451 12.78 6.97 -6.67
C LEU A 451 12.64 7.88 -5.44
N VAL A 452 12.60 7.28 -4.27
CA VAL A 452 12.78 7.97 -2.99
C VAL A 452 13.76 7.19 -2.12
N PRO A 453 14.55 7.85 -1.26
CA PRO A 453 15.38 7.17 -0.27
C PRO A 453 14.52 6.36 0.69
N ALA A 454 15.03 5.22 1.16
CA ALA A 454 14.30 4.25 1.97
C ALA A 454 14.94 3.97 3.33
N TYR A 455 15.74 4.87 3.87
CA TYR A 455 16.15 4.81 5.28
C TYR A 455 14.95 4.96 6.21
N CYS A 456 14.00 5.78 5.79
CA CYS A 456 12.73 6.01 6.45
C CYS A 456 11.58 5.83 5.45
N ILE A 457 10.56 5.07 5.83
CA ILE A 457 9.36 4.84 5.03
C ILE A 457 8.11 5.16 5.86
N THR A 458 6.99 5.39 5.19
CA THR A 458 5.73 5.56 5.93
C THR A 458 5.20 4.22 6.39
N THR A 459 4.51 4.23 7.53
CA THR A 459 3.88 3.03 8.11
C THR A 459 2.89 2.36 7.14
N HIS A 460 2.20 3.14 6.28
CA HIS A 460 1.34 2.61 5.22
C HIS A 460 2.11 1.72 4.22
N LYS A 461 3.34 2.11 3.84
CA LYS A 461 4.16 1.32 2.92
C LYS A 461 4.74 0.06 3.55
N SER A 462 4.72 -0.05 4.88
CA SER A 462 5.17 -1.26 5.59
C SER A 462 4.09 -2.34 5.67
N GLN A 463 2.83 -2.03 5.33
CA GLN A 463 1.75 -3.02 5.35
C GLN A 463 2.06 -4.18 4.40
N GLY A 464 1.72 -5.41 4.81
CA GLY A 464 2.05 -6.63 4.09
C GLY A 464 3.48 -7.15 4.32
N GLN A 465 4.44 -6.29 4.66
CA GLN A 465 5.85 -6.66 4.83
C GLN A 465 6.13 -7.29 6.21
N THR A 466 7.12 -8.19 6.26
CA THR A 466 7.77 -8.65 7.50
C THR A 466 9.19 -8.14 7.49
N LEU A 467 9.60 -7.46 8.54
CA LEU A 467 10.91 -6.84 8.69
C LEU A 467 11.74 -7.61 9.71
N SER A 468 13.03 -7.76 9.47
CA SER A 468 13.97 -8.38 10.42
C SER A 468 14.17 -7.51 11.65
N LYS A 469 14.28 -6.21 11.46
CA LYS A 469 14.37 -5.18 12.50
C LYS A 469 13.68 -3.92 12.01
N VAL A 470 13.16 -3.12 12.96
CA VAL A 470 12.48 -1.87 12.65
C VAL A 470 12.63 -0.85 13.76
N VAL A 471 12.75 0.42 13.39
CA VAL A 471 12.64 1.56 14.30
C VAL A 471 11.34 2.28 14.01
N ILE A 472 10.49 2.49 15.01
CA ILE A 472 9.13 3.04 14.84
C ILE A 472 9.00 4.37 15.56
N ASP A 473 8.44 5.37 14.90
CA ASP A 473 7.98 6.61 15.54
C ASP A 473 6.51 6.50 15.92
N LEU A 474 6.24 6.37 17.21
CA LEU A 474 4.88 6.34 17.78
C LEU A 474 4.37 7.71 18.23
N LYS A 475 5.09 8.80 17.94
CA LYS A 475 4.59 10.16 18.18
C LYS A 475 3.63 10.57 17.07
N LEU A 476 2.38 10.12 17.20
CA LEU A 476 1.32 10.37 16.23
C LEU A 476 0.70 11.77 16.38
N PRO A 477 0.10 12.32 15.29
CA PRO A 477 -0.75 13.49 15.38
C PRO A 477 -1.92 13.29 16.37
N SER A 478 -2.30 14.35 17.09
CA SER A 478 -3.38 14.29 18.09
C SER A 478 -4.75 13.91 17.49
N GLU A 479 -4.96 14.20 16.22
CA GLU A 479 -6.18 13.90 15.46
C GLU A 479 -6.22 12.46 14.91
N THR A 480 -5.17 11.66 15.13
CA THR A 480 -5.12 10.27 14.64
C THR A 480 -6.08 9.39 15.43
N ASP A 481 -7.06 8.82 14.75
CA ASP A 481 -8.10 7.96 15.29
C ASP A 481 -8.09 6.54 14.71
N ASP A 482 -7.13 6.24 13.85
CA ASP A 482 -7.00 4.94 13.17
C ASP A 482 -6.03 4.03 13.93
N ILE A 483 -6.55 2.96 14.51
CA ILE A 483 -5.75 1.95 15.23
C ILE A 483 -4.63 1.37 14.35
N ALA A 484 -4.80 1.35 13.04
CA ALA A 484 -3.79 0.87 12.10
C ALA A 484 -2.47 1.66 12.21
N ALA A 485 -2.53 2.94 12.61
CA ALA A 485 -1.34 3.78 12.80
C ALA A 485 -0.39 3.26 13.89
N VAL A 486 -0.93 2.52 14.86
CA VAL A 486 -0.17 1.88 15.94
C VAL A 486 0.03 0.40 15.68
N TYR A 487 -1.05 -0.30 15.30
CA TYR A 487 -1.02 -1.75 15.14
C TYR A 487 -0.15 -2.21 13.95
N VAL A 488 -0.28 -1.55 12.80
CA VAL A 488 0.48 -1.98 11.60
C VAL A 488 1.99 -1.92 11.84
N PRO A 489 2.61 -0.79 12.28
CA PRO A 489 4.04 -0.76 12.47
C PRO A 489 4.52 -1.74 13.55
N LEU A 490 3.81 -1.84 14.69
CA LEU A 490 4.16 -2.79 15.74
C LEU A 490 4.10 -4.25 15.28
N SER A 491 3.22 -4.60 14.35
CA SER A 491 3.07 -5.97 13.85
C SER A 491 4.08 -6.37 12.75
N ARG A 492 5.10 -5.54 12.45
CA ARG A 492 6.03 -5.81 11.32
C ARG A 492 7.17 -6.76 11.64
N VAL A 493 7.51 -6.98 12.91
CA VAL A 493 8.61 -7.85 13.35
C VAL A 493 8.10 -9.13 14.00
N LYS A 494 9.01 -10.11 14.13
CA LYS A 494 8.69 -11.39 14.74
C LYS A 494 8.80 -11.38 16.26
N HIS A 495 9.76 -10.64 16.79
CA HIS A 495 10.05 -10.59 18.22
C HIS A 495 10.14 -9.15 18.70
N LEU A 496 9.78 -8.91 19.95
CA LEU A 496 9.88 -7.58 20.56
C LEU A 496 11.31 -7.03 20.54
N VAL A 497 12.31 -7.88 20.64
CA VAL A 497 13.73 -7.48 20.59
C VAL A 497 14.16 -6.94 19.23
N ASP A 498 13.38 -7.18 18.17
CA ASP A 498 13.62 -6.67 16.82
C ASP A 498 12.94 -5.31 16.58
N LEU A 499 12.28 -4.78 17.60
CA LEU A 499 11.61 -3.48 17.59
C LEU A 499 12.42 -2.46 18.40
N ALA A 500 12.63 -1.28 17.83
CA ALA A 500 13.03 -0.08 18.55
C ALA A 500 11.99 1.02 18.37
N ILE A 501 11.83 1.87 19.36
CA ILE A 501 10.96 3.05 19.31
C ILE A 501 11.84 4.30 19.28
N LEU A 502 11.68 5.11 18.24
CA LEU A 502 12.57 6.23 17.92
C LEU A 502 12.68 7.26 19.05
N ARG A 503 11.58 7.50 19.76
CA ARG A 503 11.49 8.50 20.82
C ARG A 503 10.32 8.20 21.76
N PRO A 504 10.31 8.78 22.99
CA PRO A 504 9.19 8.63 23.91
C PRO A 504 7.85 9.02 23.28
N PHE A 505 6.81 8.30 23.62
CA PHE A 505 5.44 8.48 23.11
C PHE A 505 4.43 8.48 24.27
N ASP A 506 3.24 9.00 24.01
CA ASP A 506 2.17 9.09 25.01
C ASP A 506 1.44 7.74 25.18
N TYR A 507 1.14 7.34 26.39
CA TYR A 507 0.34 6.15 26.70
C TYR A 507 -1.01 6.13 25.96
N LYS A 508 -1.61 7.29 25.71
CA LYS A 508 -2.86 7.41 24.95
C LYS A 508 -2.81 6.75 23.56
N VAL A 509 -1.62 6.62 22.98
CA VAL A 509 -1.42 5.95 21.69
C VAL A 509 -1.87 4.49 21.75
N LEU A 510 -1.64 3.81 22.88
CA LEU A 510 -2.03 2.40 23.08
C LEU A 510 -3.52 2.25 23.45
N LEU A 511 -4.19 3.33 23.80
CA LEU A 511 -5.63 3.33 24.17
C LEU A 511 -6.56 3.52 22.97
N MET A 512 -6.01 3.61 21.74
CA MET A 512 -6.80 3.64 20.52
C MET A 512 -7.66 2.39 20.41
N LYS A 513 -8.89 2.58 19.95
CA LYS A 513 -9.86 1.49 19.76
C LYS A 513 -10.25 1.37 18.30
N PRO A 514 -10.61 0.18 17.83
CA PRO A 514 -11.28 0.03 16.55
C PRO A 514 -12.54 0.91 16.48
N SER A 515 -12.82 1.46 15.31
CA SER A 515 -14.04 2.23 15.08
C SER A 515 -15.29 1.35 15.25
N LYS A 516 -16.45 1.97 15.57
CA LYS A 516 -17.71 1.23 15.72
C LYS A 516 -18.03 0.39 14.47
N SER A 517 -17.82 0.94 13.28
CA SER A 517 -18.07 0.20 12.03
C SER A 517 -17.13 -0.99 11.83
N GLN A 518 -15.86 -0.89 12.27
CA GLN A 518 -14.94 -2.04 12.28
C GLN A 518 -15.42 -3.13 13.23
N VAL A 519 -15.80 -2.77 14.45
CA VAL A 519 -16.30 -3.73 15.46
C VAL A 519 -17.55 -4.43 14.95
N THR A 520 -18.55 -3.69 14.48
CA THR A 520 -19.80 -4.25 13.93
C THR A 520 -19.53 -5.20 12.77
N GLU A 521 -18.61 -4.85 11.86
CA GLU A 521 -18.29 -5.72 10.73
C GLU A 521 -17.54 -6.98 11.16
N MET A 522 -16.61 -6.86 12.10
CA MET A 522 -15.91 -8.04 12.64
C MET A 522 -16.88 -9.00 13.35
N GLU A 523 -17.83 -8.46 14.13
CA GLU A 523 -18.89 -9.27 14.76
C GLU A 523 -19.76 -9.98 13.70
N ARG A 524 -20.13 -9.28 12.62
CA ARG A 524 -20.86 -9.89 11.49
C ARG A 524 -20.07 -11.03 10.86
N LEU A 525 -18.77 -10.83 10.63
CA LEU A 525 -17.90 -11.88 10.08
C LEU A 525 -17.75 -13.05 11.05
N ASP A 526 -17.69 -12.81 12.35
CA ASP A 526 -17.63 -13.86 13.37
C ASP A 526 -18.91 -14.71 13.37
N GLN A 527 -20.09 -14.10 13.25
CA GLN A 527 -21.37 -14.82 13.11
C GLN A 527 -21.42 -15.67 11.83
N LEU A 528 -20.94 -15.13 10.71
CA LEU A 528 -20.84 -15.89 9.45
C LEU A 528 -19.82 -17.03 9.57
N PHE A 529 -18.72 -16.82 10.28
CA PHE A 529 -17.73 -17.88 10.54
C PHE A 529 -18.34 -19.04 11.34
N LEU A 530 -19.12 -18.76 12.38
CA LEU A 530 -19.84 -19.80 13.14
C LEU A 530 -20.78 -20.60 12.24
N LYS A 531 -21.53 -19.94 11.37
CA LYS A 531 -22.40 -20.61 10.39
C LYS A 531 -21.60 -21.46 9.40
N THR A 532 -20.49 -20.95 8.88
CA THR A 532 -19.58 -21.68 7.97
C THR A 532 -19.00 -22.91 8.66
N ARG A 533 -18.53 -22.76 9.90
CA ARG A 533 -17.96 -23.86 10.71
C ARG A 533 -19.00 -24.93 11.00
N SER A 534 -20.25 -24.56 11.28
CA SER A 534 -21.33 -25.52 11.47
C SER A 534 -21.64 -26.29 10.18
N ARG A 535 -21.68 -25.58 9.04
CA ARG A 535 -21.97 -26.17 7.72
C ARG A 535 -20.89 -27.15 7.24
N PHE A 536 -19.61 -26.85 7.51
CA PHE A 536 -18.45 -27.64 7.07
C PHE A 536 -17.68 -28.21 8.25
N SER A 537 -18.38 -28.67 9.29
CA SER A 537 -17.79 -29.09 10.57
C SER A 537 -16.70 -30.17 10.41
N GLU A 538 -16.82 -31.05 9.43
CA GLU A 538 -15.84 -32.09 9.11
C GLU A 538 -14.47 -31.53 8.67
N TRP A 539 -14.44 -30.35 8.05
CA TRP A 539 -13.19 -29.75 7.58
C TRP A 539 -12.50 -28.91 8.66
N PHE A 540 -13.17 -28.69 9.78
CA PHE A 540 -12.66 -28.02 10.96
C PHE A 540 -12.29 -29.00 12.11
N GLN A 541 -12.18 -30.31 11.83
CA GLN A 541 -11.75 -31.35 12.80
C GLN A 541 -10.22 -31.65 12.77
#